data_5dacfeb274f456fd8d8ea149718ec465
#
_entry.id   5dacfeb274f456fd8d8ea149718ec465
#
_cell.length_a   1.000
_cell.length_b   1.000
_cell.length_c   1.000
_cell.angle_alpha   90.00
_cell.angle_beta   90.00
_cell.angle_gamma   90.00
#
_symmetry.space_group_name_H-M   'P 1'
#
loop_
_entity.id
_entity.type
_entity.pdbx_description
1 polymer ?
#
loop_
_entity_poly.entity_id
_entity_poly.type
_entity_poly.pdbx_seq_one_letter_code
_entity_poly.pdbx_strand_id
1 'polypeptide(L)'
;MNRISWFNKAYSDVYPELTIRFDDKCTDIDNGFVSNENIDAAAENSSLFSNVIKNGRYYNISTYRILAGNNHYTLVVWNDITELHRIKAELTDANVLVAFIVVDNISEVSQGMQDKYREVSARISTTLSDWAGGFGGIVKEYERDRYIMFFEERFIDEQMANKFDILDKISELSPDEAGSIPMTVSMGISRIKGTLSEKEAPAKSALQLALQRGGAQVVVKTETENEIFGGKTKTVQKTTKIKSRIISARLVSAMKASGNILVMAHQNPDFDAVAASVGIARLALFLGKRVNIITDLKNTSFISSKDMLRNIRDYDTVFVDSVYGQDLLTPDSLLVIVDASNPLVFESPDIYKNSLRTVIIDHHRQAMQFPVEPMITYVEPTASSASELVSEILEYALPSMTLYKEESELLMAGIFLDTQNFTRNVGIRTFSAAVYLRSEGGNPGKAQALFKSELSEFRKLAEFERNIMIFRTIFAISQYELDNDEENRVVAARAADRMLQIEGIRASFTLSSVGESIHVSARSDASVNVGLILEKLGGGGHYDSAGARLTGVTMKDALVMLRESIVNYCEKS
;
A
#
# COMPACT_ATOMS: atom_id res chain seq x y z
N MET A 1 17.56 35.56 -40.74
CA MET A 1 17.07 34.35 -41.44
C MET A 1 18.30 33.48 -41.71
N ASN A 2 18.33 32.29 -41.12
CA ASN A 2 19.45 31.37 -41.27
C ASN A 2 19.39 30.68 -42.63
N ARG A 3 20.48 30.82 -43.42
CA ARG A 3 20.62 30.22 -44.74
C ARG A 3 21.81 29.27 -44.78
N ILE A 4 21.73 28.23 -45.60
CA ILE A 4 22.77 27.22 -45.76
C ILE A 4 23.92 27.83 -46.57
N SER A 5 25.07 28.00 -45.94
CA SER A 5 26.30 28.49 -46.59
C SER A 5 27.20 27.34 -47.06
N TRP A 6 27.08 26.18 -46.48
CA TRP A 6 27.85 24.97 -46.83
C TRP A 6 27.16 23.70 -46.25
N PHE A 7 27.29 22.58 -46.93
CA PHE A 7 26.90 21.24 -46.47
C PHE A 7 27.78 20.19 -47.17
N ASN A 8 27.91 19.03 -46.51
CA ASN A 8 28.60 17.89 -47.11
C ASN A 8 27.61 16.92 -47.77
N LYS A 9 28.13 15.95 -48.55
CA LYS A 9 27.33 14.96 -49.25
C LYS A 9 26.44 14.11 -48.27
N ALA A 10 26.98 13.75 -47.13
CA ALA A 10 26.27 12.96 -46.14
C ALA A 10 24.98 13.66 -45.62
N TYR A 11 24.97 15.00 -45.57
CA TYR A 11 23.77 15.76 -45.18
C TYR A 11 22.66 15.63 -46.25
N SER A 12 23.01 15.54 -47.53
CA SER A 12 22.05 15.27 -48.62
C SER A 12 21.41 13.88 -48.49
N ASP A 13 22.15 12.91 -47.94
CA ASP A 13 21.65 11.55 -47.74
C ASP A 13 20.62 11.46 -46.59
N VAL A 14 20.62 12.42 -45.66
CA VAL A 14 19.58 12.54 -44.61
C VAL A 14 18.26 13.02 -45.18
N TYR A 15 18.28 13.77 -46.28
CA TYR A 15 17.12 14.33 -46.98
C TYR A 15 17.08 13.92 -48.45
N PRO A 16 16.92 12.63 -48.78
CA PRO A 16 17.03 12.12 -50.14
C PRO A 16 15.96 12.65 -51.11
N GLU A 17 14.88 13.14 -50.57
CA GLU A 17 13.72 13.69 -51.31
C GLU A 17 13.89 15.19 -51.66
N LEU A 18 14.89 15.85 -51.10
CA LEU A 18 15.10 17.30 -51.27
C LEU A 18 16.35 17.59 -52.07
N THR A 19 16.27 18.52 -53.05
CA THR A 19 17.42 19.09 -53.73
C THR A 19 17.90 20.28 -52.92
N ILE A 20 18.85 20.05 -51.99
CA ILE A 20 19.43 21.10 -51.14
C ILE A 20 20.40 21.96 -51.96
N ARG A 21 20.24 23.29 -51.88
CA ARG A 21 21.06 24.26 -52.57
C ARG A 21 21.69 25.23 -51.57
N PHE A 22 22.81 25.83 -51.97
CA PHE A 22 23.36 26.96 -51.25
C PHE A 22 22.33 28.10 -51.22
N ASP A 23 22.30 28.79 -50.08
CA ASP A 23 21.38 29.89 -49.82
C ASP A 23 19.91 29.49 -49.56
N ASP A 24 19.57 28.20 -49.54
CA ASP A 24 18.26 27.71 -49.09
C ASP A 24 18.07 28.08 -47.62
N LYS A 25 16.83 28.38 -47.21
CA LYS A 25 16.52 28.60 -45.80
C LYS A 25 16.54 27.28 -45.07
N CYS A 26 17.22 27.24 -43.92
CA CYS A 26 17.26 26.03 -43.08
C CYS A 26 15.85 25.55 -42.69
N THR A 27 14.92 26.48 -42.46
CA THR A 27 13.52 26.18 -42.12
C THR A 27 12.72 25.50 -43.23
N ASP A 28 13.14 25.67 -44.51
CA ASP A 28 12.46 25.06 -45.66
C ASP A 28 12.87 23.60 -45.85
N ILE A 29 13.99 23.19 -45.22
CA ILE A 29 14.53 21.84 -45.30
C ILE A 29 14.05 21.00 -44.09
N ASP A 30 13.98 21.59 -42.90
CA ASP A 30 13.51 20.92 -41.71
C ASP A 30 12.73 21.87 -40.79
N ASN A 31 11.41 21.86 -40.94
CA ASN A 31 10.49 22.71 -40.16
C ASN A 31 10.38 22.33 -38.67
N GLY A 32 10.84 21.13 -38.26
CA GLY A 32 10.70 20.65 -36.91
C GLY A 32 11.90 20.86 -36.03
N PHE A 33 13.11 20.91 -36.61
CA PHE A 33 14.33 20.81 -35.82
C PHE A 33 15.25 22.07 -35.92
N VAL A 34 15.35 22.68 -37.08
CA VAL A 34 16.18 23.87 -37.32
C VAL A 34 15.31 25.12 -37.28
N SER A 35 14.61 25.37 -36.15
CA SER A 35 13.95 26.66 -35.95
C SER A 35 14.97 27.75 -35.61
N ASN A 36 14.69 29.01 -35.97
CA ASN A 36 15.55 30.13 -35.58
C ASN A 36 15.74 30.21 -34.05
N GLU A 37 14.73 29.87 -33.27
CA GLU A 37 14.78 29.85 -31.79
C GLU A 37 15.73 28.77 -31.26
N ASN A 38 15.76 27.56 -31.86
CA ASN A 38 16.68 26.50 -31.47
C ASN A 38 18.14 26.81 -31.84
N ILE A 39 18.38 27.49 -32.96
CA ILE A 39 19.72 27.94 -33.38
C ILE A 39 20.21 29.08 -32.49
N ASP A 40 19.34 30.02 -32.12
CA ASP A 40 19.68 31.15 -31.25
C ASP A 40 19.89 30.72 -29.80
N ALA A 41 19.07 29.80 -29.27
CA ALA A 41 19.28 29.21 -27.96
C ALA A 41 20.54 28.33 -27.86
N ALA A 42 20.90 27.64 -28.94
CA ALA A 42 22.16 26.89 -29.04
C ALA A 42 23.39 27.82 -29.13
N ALA A 43 23.21 29.07 -29.59
CA ALA A 43 24.25 30.05 -29.65
C ALA A 43 24.65 30.63 -28.28
N GLU A 44 23.78 30.59 -27.30
CA GLU A 44 24.03 31.05 -25.91
C GLU A 44 24.63 29.97 -25.01
N ASN A 45 24.30 28.68 -25.25
CA ASN A 45 24.80 27.54 -24.50
C ASN A 45 25.45 26.52 -25.44
N SER A 46 26.72 26.31 -25.33
CA SER A 46 27.61 25.54 -26.25
C SER A 46 27.30 24.03 -26.38
N SER A 47 26.08 23.55 -26.24
CA SER A 47 25.65 22.20 -26.63
C SER A 47 24.17 21.98 -26.38
N LEU A 48 23.32 22.11 -27.40
CA LEU A 48 21.99 21.46 -27.39
C LEU A 48 22.15 20.09 -28.04
N PHE A 49 22.09 19.03 -27.22
CA PHE A 49 22.05 17.66 -27.73
C PHE A 49 20.58 17.26 -27.90
N SER A 50 20.18 16.97 -29.13
CA SER A 50 18.86 16.44 -29.42
C SER A 50 19.00 15.14 -30.20
N ASN A 51 18.31 14.08 -29.76
CA ASN A 51 18.22 12.83 -30.52
C ASN A 51 17.03 12.93 -31.49
N VAL A 52 17.30 12.78 -32.79
CA VAL A 52 16.28 12.85 -33.84
C VAL A 52 16.21 11.55 -34.60
N ILE A 53 15.02 11.12 -34.93
CA ILE A 53 14.77 9.97 -35.80
C ILE A 53 14.41 10.51 -37.19
N LYS A 54 15.17 10.15 -38.20
CA LYS A 54 14.91 10.51 -39.60
C LYS A 54 15.14 9.29 -40.51
N ASN A 55 14.18 8.99 -41.37
CA ASN A 55 14.25 7.84 -42.30
C ASN A 55 14.65 6.52 -41.64
N GLY A 56 14.13 6.26 -40.39
CA GLY A 56 14.44 5.06 -39.64
C GLY A 56 15.84 5.01 -39.00
N ARG A 57 16.61 6.11 -39.06
CA ARG A 57 17.93 6.24 -38.42
C ARG A 57 17.89 7.22 -37.26
N TYR A 58 18.75 6.99 -36.28
CA TYR A 58 18.92 7.85 -35.11
C TYR A 58 20.10 8.76 -35.28
N TYR A 59 19.88 10.05 -35.07
CA TYR A 59 20.93 11.06 -35.17
C TYR A 59 21.05 11.86 -33.88
N ASN A 60 22.29 12.11 -33.45
CA ASN A 60 22.61 13.10 -32.44
C ASN A 60 23.07 14.38 -33.16
N ILE A 61 22.43 15.51 -32.83
CA ILE A 61 22.73 16.80 -33.47
C ILE A 61 23.45 17.68 -32.48
N SER A 62 24.63 18.18 -32.91
CA SER A 62 25.43 19.11 -32.14
C SER A 62 25.56 20.41 -32.92
N THR A 63 25.51 21.55 -32.26
CA THR A 63 25.68 22.87 -32.87
C THR A 63 26.87 23.57 -32.27
N TYR A 64 27.66 24.20 -33.13
CA TYR A 64 28.87 24.96 -32.74
C TYR A 64 28.82 26.35 -33.36
N ARG A 65 29.13 27.38 -32.59
CA ARG A 65 29.24 28.74 -33.09
C ARG A 65 30.68 28.96 -33.62
N ILE A 66 30.80 29.40 -34.86
CA ILE A 66 32.06 29.67 -35.52
C ILE A 66 32.11 31.15 -35.92
N LEU A 67 33.18 31.83 -35.57
CA LEU A 67 33.47 33.19 -36.02
C LEU A 67 34.50 33.13 -37.16
N ALA A 68 34.12 33.58 -38.36
CA ALA A 68 35.02 33.69 -39.49
C ALA A 68 35.00 35.11 -40.05
N GLY A 69 36.08 35.86 -39.81
CA GLY A 69 36.13 37.31 -40.07
C GLY A 69 35.11 38.05 -39.17
N ASN A 70 34.26 38.87 -39.75
CA ASN A 70 33.21 39.60 -39.06
C ASN A 70 31.85 38.90 -39.07
N ASN A 71 31.77 37.67 -39.58
CA ASN A 71 30.52 36.92 -39.71
C ASN A 71 30.44 35.79 -38.71
N HIS A 72 29.26 35.60 -38.13
CA HIS A 72 28.92 34.47 -37.27
C HIS A 72 28.28 33.37 -38.12
N TYR A 73 28.77 32.14 -37.95
CA TYR A 73 28.21 30.94 -38.56
C TYR A 73 27.87 29.94 -37.46
N THR A 74 26.82 29.14 -37.69
CA THR A 74 26.48 27.99 -36.84
C THR A 74 26.79 26.72 -37.61
N LEU A 75 27.74 25.93 -37.12
CA LEU A 75 27.97 24.57 -37.61
C LEU A 75 27.01 23.63 -36.95
N VAL A 76 26.18 22.94 -37.73
CA VAL A 76 25.30 21.88 -37.27
C VAL A 76 25.87 20.54 -37.72
N VAL A 77 26.18 19.68 -36.77
CA VAL A 77 26.76 18.36 -37.02
C VAL A 77 25.75 17.29 -36.72
N TRP A 78 25.43 16.48 -37.72
CA TRP A 78 24.55 15.31 -37.57
C TRP A 78 25.42 14.07 -37.46
N ASN A 79 25.43 13.45 -36.28
CA ASN A 79 26.10 12.19 -36.03
C ASN A 79 25.10 11.05 -36.12
N ASP A 80 25.29 10.13 -37.06
CA ASP A 80 24.50 8.90 -37.12
C ASP A 80 24.88 8.00 -35.94
N ILE A 81 23.94 7.81 -35.02
CA ILE A 81 24.08 6.96 -33.83
C ILE A 81 23.20 5.72 -33.90
N THR A 82 22.70 5.37 -35.08
CA THR A 82 21.77 4.24 -35.28
C THR A 82 22.38 2.94 -34.77
N GLU A 83 23.63 2.66 -35.10
CA GLU A 83 24.31 1.43 -34.67
C GLU A 83 24.54 1.42 -33.15
N LEU A 84 24.93 2.57 -32.58
CA LEU A 84 25.04 2.69 -31.12
C LEU A 84 23.69 2.48 -30.42
N HIS A 85 22.63 3.02 -31.01
CA HIS A 85 21.29 2.87 -30.45
C HIS A 85 20.80 1.41 -30.54
N ARG A 86 21.09 0.72 -31.65
CA ARG A 86 20.80 -0.69 -31.85
C ARG A 86 21.55 -1.57 -30.87
N ILE A 87 22.85 -1.39 -30.72
CA ILE A 87 23.68 -2.16 -29.77
C ILE A 87 23.21 -1.91 -28.33
N LYS A 88 22.86 -0.68 -28.00
CA LYS A 88 22.35 -0.34 -26.66
C LYS A 88 20.98 -1.00 -26.38
N ALA A 89 20.10 -1.06 -27.37
CA ALA A 89 18.83 -1.76 -27.27
C ALA A 89 19.06 -3.27 -27.12
N GLU A 90 19.91 -3.89 -27.96
CA GLU A 90 20.26 -5.31 -27.88
C GLU A 90 20.87 -5.70 -26.52
N LEU A 91 21.73 -4.84 -25.94
CA LEU A 91 22.31 -5.05 -24.61
C LEU A 91 21.26 -4.94 -23.50
N THR A 92 20.27 -4.07 -23.66
CA THR A 92 19.17 -3.94 -22.70
C THR A 92 18.24 -5.13 -22.79
N ASP A 93 17.89 -5.57 -23.99
CA ASP A 93 17.00 -6.71 -24.25
C ASP A 93 17.59 -8.04 -23.76
N ALA A 94 18.92 -8.19 -23.86
CA ALA A 94 19.65 -9.36 -23.36
C ALA A 94 19.94 -9.32 -21.85
N ASN A 95 19.55 -8.25 -21.15
CA ASN A 95 19.71 -8.17 -19.70
C ASN A 95 18.86 -9.23 -19.02
N VAL A 96 19.49 -10.08 -18.17
CA VAL A 96 18.78 -11.14 -17.45
C VAL A 96 18.23 -10.60 -16.14
N LEU A 97 16.94 -10.77 -15.91
CA LEU A 97 16.25 -10.45 -14.67
C LEU A 97 16.24 -11.66 -13.73
N VAL A 98 16.19 -11.36 -12.43
CA VAL A 98 16.10 -12.36 -11.36
C VAL A 98 14.76 -12.20 -10.67
N ALA A 99 14.04 -13.31 -10.51
CA ALA A 99 12.83 -13.37 -9.72
C ALA A 99 12.91 -14.47 -8.65
N PHE A 100 12.42 -14.17 -7.46
CA PHE A 100 12.17 -15.15 -6.41
C PHE A 100 10.67 -15.37 -6.26
N ILE A 101 10.27 -16.64 -6.16
CA ILE A 101 8.86 -17.06 -6.12
C ILE A 101 8.66 -17.94 -4.89
N VAL A 102 7.55 -17.75 -4.19
CA VAL A 102 7.13 -18.57 -3.04
C VAL A 102 5.68 -19.00 -3.24
N VAL A 103 5.40 -20.26 -2.96
CA VAL A 103 4.01 -20.74 -2.84
C VAL A 103 3.50 -20.41 -1.44
N ASP A 104 2.47 -19.55 -1.36
CA ASP A 104 2.09 -18.89 -0.08
C ASP A 104 1.43 -19.84 0.92
N ASN A 105 0.63 -20.80 0.45
CA ASN A 105 -0.34 -21.54 1.29
C ASN A 105 -0.37 -23.07 1.07
N ILE A 106 0.70 -23.66 0.53
CA ILE A 106 0.72 -25.10 0.23
C ILE A 106 0.59 -25.98 1.49
N SER A 107 1.12 -25.51 2.64
CA SER A 107 1.01 -26.22 3.92
C SER A 107 -0.42 -26.23 4.46
N GLU A 108 -1.20 -25.20 4.21
CA GLU A 108 -2.61 -25.10 4.62
C GLU A 108 -3.52 -25.98 3.76
N VAL A 109 -3.22 -26.06 2.48
CA VAL A 109 -3.96 -26.89 1.52
C VAL A 109 -3.66 -28.38 1.68
N SER A 110 -2.45 -28.73 2.10
CA SER A 110 -2.02 -30.13 2.20
C SER A 110 -2.32 -30.79 3.56
N GLN A 111 -2.99 -30.09 4.49
CA GLN A 111 -3.29 -30.51 5.88
C GLN A 111 -3.09 -32.00 6.17
N GLY A 112 -1.84 -32.40 6.51
CA GLY A 112 -1.53 -33.74 7.02
C GLY A 112 -1.44 -34.87 6.00
N MET A 113 -1.64 -34.65 4.69
CA MET A 113 -1.56 -35.68 3.65
C MET A 113 -0.32 -35.46 2.77
N GLN A 114 0.76 -36.19 3.05
CA GLN A 114 2.03 -36.09 2.28
C GLN A 114 1.87 -36.38 0.77
N ASP A 115 0.94 -37.24 0.41
CA ASP A 115 0.73 -37.60 -0.99
C ASP A 115 0.06 -36.48 -1.78
N LYS A 116 -0.95 -35.81 -1.21
CA LYS A 116 -1.58 -34.62 -1.81
C LYS A 116 -0.57 -33.47 -1.95
N TYR A 117 0.30 -33.26 -0.96
CA TYR A 117 1.36 -32.26 -1.06
C TYR A 117 2.25 -32.49 -2.28
N ARG A 118 2.74 -33.74 -2.49
CA ARG A 118 3.64 -34.08 -3.61
C ARG A 118 2.96 -33.81 -4.97
N GLU A 119 1.71 -34.23 -5.10
CA GLU A 119 0.94 -34.01 -6.33
C GLU A 119 0.76 -32.53 -6.65
N VAL A 120 0.32 -31.75 -5.68
CA VAL A 120 0.08 -30.30 -5.86
C VAL A 120 1.40 -29.57 -6.12
N SER A 121 2.46 -29.85 -5.37
CA SER A 121 3.79 -29.27 -5.57
C SER A 121 4.34 -29.57 -6.98
N ALA A 122 4.18 -30.80 -7.47
CA ALA A 122 4.59 -31.18 -8.82
C ALA A 122 3.79 -30.40 -9.89
N ARG A 123 2.48 -30.25 -9.74
CA ARG A 123 1.64 -29.47 -10.67
C ARG A 123 2.04 -28.00 -10.70
N ILE A 124 2.31 -27.38 -9.53
CA ILE A 124 2.78 -26.00 -9.43
C ILE A 124 4.13 -25.84 -10.14
N SER A 125 5.08 -26.73 -9.85
CA SER A 125 6.41 -26.72 -10.48
C SER A 125 6.33 -26.82 -12.00
N THR A 126 5.46 -27.70 -12.53
CA THR A 126 5.22 -27.83 -13.96
C THR A 126 4.60 -26.56 -14.53
N THR A 127 3.55 -26.03 -13.90
CA THR A 127 2.86 -24.79 -14.36
C THR A 127 3.80 -23.59 -14.38
N LEU A 128 4.64 -23.41 -13.37
CA LEU A 128 5.67 -22.36 -13.32
C LEU A 128 6.71 -22.55 -14.43
N SER A 129 7.16 -23.78 -14.67
CA SER A 129 8.17 -24.10 -15.68
C SER A 129 7.61 -23.89 -17.09
N ASP A 130 6.39 -24.33 -17.36
CA ASP A 130 5.72 -24.17 -18.67
C ASP A 130 5.46 -22.68 -18.96
N TRP A 131 5.00 -21.92 -17.96
CA TRP A 131 4.78 -20.49 -18.10
C TRP A 131 6.08 -19.74 -18.41
N ALA A 132 7.13 -19.96 -17.62
CA ALA A 132 8.43 -19.33 -17.86
C ALA A 132 9.06 -19.79 -19.18
N GLY A 133 8.94 -21.08 -19.51
CA GLY A 133 9.41 -21.64 -20.79
C GLY A 133 8.77 -21.01 -22.01
N GLY A 134 7.52 -20.53 -21.91
CA GLY A 134 6.80 -19.84 -22.98
C GLY A 134 7.50 -18.57 -23.48
N PHE A 135 8.34 -17.94 -22.67
CA PHE A 135 9.17 -16.77 -23.01
C PHE A 135 10.67 -16.99 -22.77
N GLY A 136 11.12 -18.26 -22.78
CA GLY A 136 12.55 -18.61 -22.67
C GLY A 136 13.13 -18.45 -21.26
N GLY A 137 12.30 -18.29 -20.24
CA GLY A 137 12.73 -18.23 -18.84
C GLY A 137 13.05 -19.62 -18.27
N ILE A 138 13.86 -19.65 -17.23
CA ILE A 138 14.27 -20.85 -16.49
C ILE A 138 13.82 -20.71 -15.05
N VAL A 139 13.05 -21.70 -14.55
CA VAL A 139 12.63 -21.80 -13.15
C VAL A 139 13.31 -22.98 -12.48
N LYS A 140 13.77 -22.79 -11.25
CA LYS A 140 14.37 -23.86 -10.43
C LYS A 140 13.89 -23.74 -8.99
N GLU A 141 13.46 -24.85 -8.41
CA GLU A 141 13.26 -24.96 -6.97
C GLU A 141 14.62 -25.04 -6.27
N TYR A 142 14.88 -24.14 -5.33
CA TYR A 142 16.13 -24.09 -4.56
C TYR A 142 15.91 -24.44 -3.08
N GLU A 143 14.70 -24.33 -2.60
CA GLU A 143 14.24 -24.72 -1.28
C GLU A 143 12.77 -25.16 -1.41
N ARG A 144 12.26 -25.90 -0.44
CA ARG A 144 10.87 -26.38 -0.45
C ARG A 144 9.89 -25.22 -0.68
N ASP A 145 9.06 -25.33 -1.72
CA ASP A 145 8.04 -24.33 -2.11
C ASP A 145 8.61 -22.96 -2.51
N ARG A 146 9.93 -22.89 -2.75
CA ARG A 146 10.64 -21.67 -3.15
C ARG A 146 11.39 -21.88 -4.45
N TYR A 147 11.17 -20.97 -5.38
CA TYR A 147 11.73 -21.06 -6.72
C TYR A 147 12.52 -19.78 -7.02
N ILE A 148 13.55 -19.95 -7.84
CA ILE A 148 14.25 -18.83 -8.49
C ILE A 148 13.98 -18.91 -9.98
N MET A 149 13.78 -17.76 -10.63
CA MET A 149 13.55 -17.67 -12.05
C MET A 149 14.51 -16.64 -12.67
N PHE A 150 14.99 -16.99 -13.86
CA PHE A 150 15.82 -16.13 -14.71
C PHE A 150 15.15 -15.99 -16.07
N PHE A 151 15.06 -14.78 -16.59
CA PHE A 151 14.50 -14.49 -17.92
C PHE A 151 15.03 -13.16 -18.45
N GLU A 152 14.96 -12.96 -19.78
CA GLU A 152 15.45 -11.74 -20.42
C GLU A 152 14.50 -10.55 -20.20
N GLU A 153 15.07 -9.35 -20.04
CA GLU A 153 14.31 -8.12 -19.75
C GLU A 153 13.28 -7.79 -20.82
N ARG A 154 13.53 -8.13 -22.08
CA ARG A 154 12.61 -7.85 -23.20
C ARG A 154 11.21 -8.44 -23.02
N PHE A 155 11.03 -9.44 -22.14
CA PHE A 155 9.74 -10.07 -21.90
C PHE A 155 8.97 -9.48 -20.71
N ILE A 156 9.59 -8.63 -19.88
CA ILE A 156 8.96 -8.14 -18.65
C ILE A 156 7.75 -7.27 -18.93
N ASP A 157 7.84 -6.38 -19.93
CA ASP A 157 6.76 -5.42 -20.23
C ASP A 157 5.49 -6.14 -20.72
N GLU A 158 5.64 -7.23 -21.47
CA GLU A 158 4.51 -8.09 -21.85
C GLU A 158 3.89 -8.78 -20.62
N GLN A 159 4.71 -9.32 -19.72
CA GLN A 159 4.21 -9.94 -18.50
C GLN A 159 3.51 -8.94 -17.59
N MET A 160 4.01 -7.70 -17.49
CA MET A 160 3.37 -6.61 -16.75
C MET A 160 2.03 -6.22 -17.39
N ALA A 161 1.96 -6.09 -18.72
CA ALA A 161 0.72 -5.79 -19.45
C ALA A 161 -0.35 -6.89 -19.23
N ASN A 162 0.06 -8.16 -19.19
CA ASN A 162 -0.78 -9.33 -18.90
C ASN A 162 -1.02 -9.51 -17.38
N LYS A 163 -0.52 -8.59 -16.53
CA LYS A 163 -0.66 -8.60 -15.06
C LYS A 163 -0.20 -9.91 -14.43
N PHE A 164 0.79 -10.58 -15.04
CA PHE A 164 1.31 -11.86 -14.62
C PHE A 164 0.21 -12.93 -14.48
N ASP A 165 -0.32 -13.39 -15.60
CA ASP A 165 -1.41 -14.40 -15.68
C ASP A 165 -1.11 -15.71 -14.94
N ILE A 166 0.15 -15.95 -14.58
CA ILE A 166 0.57 -17.08 -13.74
C ILE A 166 -0.14 -17.08 -12.38
N LEU A 167 -0.47 -15.90 -11.82
CA LEU A 167 -1.21 -15.81 -10.56
C LEU A 167 -2.57 -16.47 -10.66
N ASP A 168 -3.28 -16.24 -11.77
CA ASP A 168 -4.59 -16.82 -12.03
C ASP A 168 -4.46 -18.32 -12.33
N LYS A 169 -3.50 -18.73 -13.19
CA LYS A 169 -3.22 -20.14 -13.52
C LYS A 169 -2.93 -20.99 -12.28
N ILE A 170 -2.15 -20.46 -11.33
CA ILE A 170 -1.88 -21.20 -10.07
C ILE A 170 -3.13 -21.25 -9.20
N SER A 171 -3.94 -20.18 -9.17
CA SER A 171 -5.16 -20.16 -8.36
C SER A 171 -6.21 -21.20 -8.81
N GLU A 172 -6.20 -21.58 -10.08
CA GLU A 172 -7.06 -22.61 -10.66
C GLU A 172 -6.61 -24.05 -10.31
N LEU A 173 -5.39 -24.25 -9.78
CA LEU A 173 -4.85 -25.56 -9.41
C LEU A 173 -5.39 -26.08 -8.06
N SER A 174 -6.63 -25.75 -7.70
CA SER A 174 -7.23 -26.22 -6.44
C SER A 174 -7.29 -27.76 -6.36
N PRO A 175 -6.94 -28.37 -5.22
CA PRO A 175 -6.89 -29.84 -5.09
C PRO A 175 -8.25 -30.53 -4.95
N ASP A 176 -9.34 -29.80 -4.69
CA ASP A 176 -10.68 -30.36 -4.46
C ASP A 176 -11.79 -29.62 -5.21
N GLU A 177 -12.78 -30.36 -5.75
CA GLU A 177 -13.92 -29.84 -6.52
C GLU A 177 -14.96 -29.06 -5.67
N ALA A 178 -14.87 -29.07 -4.36
CA ALA A 178 -15.86 -28.48 -3.44
C ALA A 178 -15.26 -27.38 -2.55
N GLY A 179 -15.06 -26.17 -3.08
CA GLY A 179 -14.87 -24.97 -2.26
C GLY A 179 -13.55 -24.86 -1.52
N SER A 180 -12.50 -25.50 -2.00
CA SER A 180 -11.18 -25.48 -1.40
C SER A 180 -10.47 -24.12 -1.56
N ILE A 181 -9.57 -23.84 -0.63
CA ILE A 181 -8.70 -22.67 -0.60
C ILE A 181 -7.87 -22.61 -1.90
N PRO A 182 -7.95 -21.53 -2.72
CA PRO A 182 -7.15 -21.43 -3.93
C PRO A 182 -5.65 -21.38 -3.60
N MET A 183 -4.85 -22.04 -4.43
CA MET A 183 -3.39 -21.96 -4.34
C MET A 183 -2.92 -20.55 -4.75
N THR A 184 -1.96 -20.00 -4.02
CA THR A 184 -1.41 -18.69 -4.34
C THR A 184 0.11 -18.69 -4.38
N VAL A 185 0.66 -17.85 -5.24
CA VAL A 185 2.09 -17.60 -5.33
C VAL A 185 2.39 -16.12 -5.20
N SER A 186 3.51 -15.82 -4.56
CA SER A 186 4.07 -14.48 -4.50
C SER A 186 5.40 -14.44 -5.23
N MET A 187 5.67 -13.36 -5.97
CA MET A 187 6.88 -13.20 -6.76
C MET A 187 7.49 -11.82 -6.54
N GLY A 188 8.81 -11.77 -6.38
CA GLY A 188 9.58 -10.54 -6.37
C GLY A 188 10.59 -10.54 -7.51
N ILE A 189 10.54 -9.55 -8.38
CA ILE A 189 11.38 -9.40 -9.57
C ILE A 189 12.28 -8.18 -9.41
N SER A 190 13.56 -8.31 -9.74
CA SER A 190 14.50 -7.20 -9.80
C SER A 190 14.70 -6.74 -11.23
N ARG A 191 14.22 -5.53 -11.56
CA ARG A 191 14.45 -4.82 -12.83
C ARG A 191 15.44 -3.68 -12.62
N ILE A 192 16.54 -3.97 -11.93
CA ILE A 192 17.65 -3.02 -11.77
C ILE A 192 18.81 -3.40 -12.69
N LYS A 193 19.67 -2.42 -13.00
CA LYS A 193 20.90 -2.69 -13.73
C LYS A 193 21.94 -3.34 -12.82
N GLY A 194 22.80 -4.17 -13.38
CA GLY A 194 23.87 -4.82 -12.64
C GLY A 194 24.00 -6.32 -12.91
N THR A 195 24.87 -6.94 -12.16
CA THR A 195 25.13 -8.39 -12.20
C THR A 195 23.97 -9.17 -11.55
N LEU A 196 23.89 -10.48 -11.82
CA LEU A 196 22.89 -11.35 -11.16
C LEU A 196 22.97 -11.29 -9.62
N SER A 197 24.22 -11.19 -9.09
CA SER A 197 24.43 -11.08 -7.63
C SER A 197 23.87 -9.77 -7.06
N GLU A 198 24.00 -8.66 -7.77
CA GLU A 198 23.46 -7.37 -7.34
C GLU A 198 21.92 -7.34 -7.42
N LYS A 199 21.31 -8.14 -8.28
CA LYS A 199 19.85 -8.26 -8.44
C LYS A 199 19.20 -9.16 -7.40
N GLU A 200 19.96 -10.02 -6.73
CA GLU A 200 19.43 -11.00 -5.76
C GLU A 200 18.73 -10.33 -4.58
N ALA A 201 19.41 -9.42 -3.88
CA ALA A 201 18.85 -8.76 -2.70
C ALA A 201 17.62 -7.91 -3.02
N PRO A 202 17.60 -7.08 -4.11
CA PRO A 202 16.40 -6.37 -4.52
C PRO A 202 15.22 -7.28 -4.88
N ALA A 203 15.45 -8.41 -5.56
CA ALA A 203 14.39 -9.36 -5.88
C ALA A 203 13.80 -10.04 -4.63
N LYS A 204 14.65 -10.41 -3.67
CA LYS A 204 14.21 -10.92 -2.35
C LYS A 204 13.42 -9.88 -1.57
N SER A 205 13.87 -8.61 -1.58
CA SER A 205 13.15 -7.50 -0.97
C SER A 205 11.78 -7.27 -1.61
N ALA A 206 11.68 -7.35 -2.95
CA ALA A 206 10.42 -7.27 -3.66
C ALA A 206 9.47 -8.43 -3.29
N LEU A 207 9.99 -9.66 -3.20
CA LEU A 207 9.21 -10.82 -2.73
C LEU A 207 8.73 -10.63 -1.29
N GLN A 208 9.58 -10.12 -0.41
CA GLN A 208 9.20 -9.84 0.97
C GLN A 208 8.06 -8.82 1.03
N LEU A 209 8.10 -7.79 0.19
CA LEU A 209 7.00 -6.81 0.07
C LEU A 209 5.71 -7.48 -0.42
N ALA A 210 5.76 -8.35 -1.43
CA ALA A 210 4.61 -9.12 -1.90
C ALA A 210 3.96 -9.95 -0.78
N LEU A 211 4.79 -10.64 0.02
CA LEU A 211 4.34 -11.46 1.15
C LEU A 211 3.75 -10.61 2.30
N GLN A 212 4.37 -9.47 2.61
CA GLN A 212 3.88 -8.52 3.63
C GLN A 212 2.56 -7.87 3.26
N ARG A 213 2.26 -7.77 1.96
CA ARG A 213 0.98 -7.27 1.44
C ARG A 213 -0.13 -8.32 1.39
N GLY A 214 0.14 -9.52 1.91
CA GLY A 214 -0.84 -10.61 2.01
C GLY A 214 -0.67 -11.72 0.98
N GLY A 215 0.39 -11.70 0.17
CA GLY A 215 0.65 -12.71 -0.86
C GLY A 215 -0.23 -12.57 -2.11
N ALA A 216 -0.17 -13.60 -2.98
CA ALA A 216 -0.87 -13.63 -4.27
C ALA A 216 -0.55 -12.40 -5.15
N GLN A 217 0.71 -11.95 -5.16
CA GLN A 217 1.15 -10.73 -5.83
C GLN A 217 2.52 -10.90 -6.49
N VAL A 218 2.73 -10.11 -7.54
CA VAL A 218 4.06 -9.89 -8.12
C VAL A 218 4.49 -8.46 -7.83
N VAL A 219 5.69 -8.29 -7.32
CA VAL A 219 6.32 -6.98 -7.13
C VAL A 219 7.54 -6.90 -8.04
N VAL A 220 7.54 -5.92 -8.93
CA VAL A 220 8.68 -5.60 -9.80
C VAL A 220 9.39 -4.38 -9.21
N LYS A 221 10.61 -4.57 -8.77
CA LYS A 221 11.46 -3.51 -8.21
C LYS A 221 12.34 -2.92 -9.30
N THR A 222 12.14 -1.63 -9.56
CA THR A 222 13.00 -0.81 -10.43
C THR A 222 14.02 -0.02 -9.59
N GLU A 223 14.82 0.82 -10.21
CA GLU A 223 15.77 1.71 -9.52
C GLU A 223 15.05 2.80 -8.69
N THR A 224 13.83 3.17 -9.07
CA THR A 224 13.11 4.32 -8.51
C THR A 224 11.86 3.94 -7.73
N GLU A 225 11.21 2.82 -8.08
CA GLU A 225 9.90 2.46 -7.52
C GLU A 225 9.64 0.96 -7.49
N ASN A 226 8.53 0.57 -6.85
CA ASN A 226 8.02 -0.80 -6.86
C ASN A 226 6.67 -0.82 -7.56
N GLU A 227 6.57 -1.59 -8.65
CA GLU A 227 5.32 -1.84 -9.35
C GLU A 227 4.67 -3.13 -8.83
N ILE A 228 3.37 -3.11 -8.57
CA ILE A 228 2.66 -4.19 -7.88
C ILE A 228 1.52 -4.70 -8.74
N PHE A 229 1.47 -6.02 -8.94
CA PHE A 229 0.48 -6.70 -9.76
C PHE A 229 -0.21 -7.81 -8.96
N GLY A 230 -1.50 -8.06 -9.20
CA GLY A 230 -2.29 -9.07 -8.48
C GLY A 230 -2.96 -8.50 -7.21
N GLY A 231 -3.17 -9.36 -6.20
CA GLY A 231 -3.83 -8.99 -4.94
C GLY A 231 -5.36 -8.86 -5.03
N LYS A 232 -5.98 -9.41 -6.08
CA LYS A 232 -7.45 -9.47 -6.24
C LYS A 232 -8.08 -10.63 -5.46
N THR A 233 -7.31 -11.66 -5.18
CA THR A 233 -7.77 -12.83 -4.44
C THR A 233 -7.97 -12.44 -2.99
N LYS A 234 -9.10 -12.86 -2.38
CA LYS A 234 -9.28 -12.77 -0.92
C LYS A 234 -8.11 -13.50 -0.29
N THR A 235 -7.34 -12.80 0.53
CA THR A 235 -6.17 -13.36 1.21
C THR A 235 -6.61 -14.60 1.98
N VAL A 236 -5.93 -15.73 1.75
CA VAL A 236 -6.26 -16.99 2.44
C VAL A 236 -5.92 -16.83 3.91
N GLN A 237 -6.91 -17.04 4.75
CA GLN A 237 -6.73 -16.95 6.19
C GLN A 237 -5.85 -18.10 6.67
N LYS A 238 -4.68 -17.77 7.21
CA LYS A 238 -3.79 -18.76 7.84
C LYS A 238 -4.43 -19.28 9.13
N THR A 239 -4.59 -20.59 9.21
CA THR A 239 -5.15 -21.26 10.39
C THR A 239 -4.11 -21.53 11.47
N THR A 240 -2.82 -21.43 11.14
CA THR A 240 -1.74 -21.81 12.07
C THR A 240 -1.15 -20.60 12.79
N LYS A 241 -1.08 -20.69 14.12
CA LYS A 241 -0.46 -19.68 15.01
C LYS A 241 1.06 -19.86 15.18
N ILE A 242 1.74 -20.60 14.30
CA ILE A 242 3.19 -20.88 14.44
C ILE A 242 4.00 -19.58 14.40
N LYS A 243 3.65 -18.67 13.49
CA LYS A 243 4.32 -17.37 13.36
C LYS A 243 4.16 -16.54 14.63
N SER A 244 2.94 -16.48 15.19
CA SER A 244 2.65 -15.75 16.44
C SER A 244 3.48 -16.28 17.61
N ARG A 245 3.66 -17.60 17.71
CA ARG A 245 4.49 -18.23 18.75
C ARG A 245 5.97 -17.84 18.61
N ILE A 246 6.51 -17.84 17.41
CA ILE A 246 7.91 -17.44 17.15
C ILE A 246 8.10 -15.96 17.45
N ILE A 247 7.19 -15.11 17.00
CA ILE A 247 7.21 -13.66 17.25
C ILE A 247 7.11 -13.38 18.73
N SER A 248 6.21 -14.05 19.47
CA SER A 248 6.07 -13.94 20.91
C SER A 248 7.39 -14.21 21.63
N ALA A 249 8.05 -15.33 21.32
CA ALA A 249 9.33 -15.67 21.94
C ALA A 249 10.43 -14.63 21.61
N ARG A 250 10.50 -14.15 20.36
CA ARG A 250 11.45 -13.11 19.94
C ARG A 250 11.18 -11.78 20.63
N LEU A 251 9.92 -11.36 20.75
CA LEU A 251 9.51 -10.13 21.40
C LEU A 251 9.86 -10.16 22.90
N VAL A 252 9.52 -11.25 23.59
CA VAL A 252 9.89 -11.45 25.01
C VAL A 252 11.40 -11.36 25.20
N SER A 253 12.19 -11.97 24.32
CA SER A 253 13.65 -11.90 24.38
C SER A 253 14.15 -10.47 24.17
N ALA A 254 13.60 -9.75 23.18
CA ALA A 254 13.96 -8.35 22.90
C ALA A 254 13.60 -7.42 24.07
N MET A 255 12.41 -7.57 24.65
CA MET A 255 11.97 -6.80 25.83
C MET A 255 12.89 -7.05 27.05
N LYS A 256 13.24 -8.32 27.33
CA LYS A 256 14.15 -8.66 28.43
C LYS A 256 15.53 -8.02 28.27
N ALA A 257 16.03 -7.92 27.04
CA ALA A 257 17.33 -7.33 26.71
C ALA A 257 17.31 -5.79 26.62
N SER A 258 16.19 -5.13 26.87
CA SER A 258 16.04 -3.68 26.75
C SER A 258 15.98 -3.00 28.11
N GLY A 259 16.42 -1.73 28.19
CA GLY A 259 16.36 -0.92 29.40
C GLY A 259 14.95 -0.47 29.74
N ASN A 260 14.22 0.02 28.77
CA ASN A 260 12.81 0.39 28.85
C ASN A 260 12.08 0.07 27.53
N ILE A 261 10.77 0.08 27.58
CA ILE A 261 9.90 -0.20 26.45
C ILE A 261 9.07 1.06 26.14
N LEU A 262 9.11 1.50 24.91
CA LEU A 262 8.23 2.55 24.40
C LEU A 262 7.26 1.91 23.41
N VAL A 263 5.98 2.22 23.54
CA VAL A 263 4.92 1.72 22.66
C VAL A 263 4.26 2.91 21.99
N MET A 264 4.05 2.88 20.70
CA MET A 264 3.24 3.87 19.98
C MET A 264 2.45 3.22 18.86
N ALA A 265 1.43 3.94 18.37
CA ALA A 265 0.60 3.53 17.25
C ALA A 265 0.62 4.59 16.15
N HIS A 266 -0.43 4.65 15.33
CA HIS A 266 -0.63 5.73 14.36
C HIS A 266 -1.17 7.00 15.04
N GLN A 267 -1.02 8.15 14.34
CA GLN A 267 -1.66 9.42 14.71
C GLN A 267 -3.18 9.26 14.76
N ASN A 268 -3.83 9.95 15.71
CA ASN A 268 -5.27 9.81 15.97
C ASN A 268 -5.68 8.36 16.23
N PRO A 269 -5.13 7.72 17.28
CA PRO A 269 -5.34 6.30 17.54
C PRO A 269 -6.81 5.99 17.79
N ASP A 270 -7.26 4.89 17.23
CA ASP A 270 -8.58 4.32 17.50
C ASP A 270 -8.53 3.27 18.62
N PHE A 271 -9.64 2.54 18.82
CA PHE A 271 -9.68 1.53 19.88
C PHE A 271 -8.76 0.33 19.59
N ASP A 272 -8.46 -0.01 18.33
CA ASP A 272 -7.53 -1.10 18.03
C ASP A 272 -6.10 -0.71 18.36
N ALA A 273 -5.69 0.48 17.93
CA ALA A 273 -4.37 1.06 18.21
C ALA A 273 -4.10 1.18 19.73
N VAL A 274 -5.07 1.72 20.50
CA VAL A 274 -4.94 1.89 21.96
C VAL A 274 -4.92 0.54 22.66
N ALA A 275 -5.82 -0.37 22.32
CA ALA A 275 -5.92 -1.69 22.92
C ALA A 275 -4.69 -2.55 22.67
N ALA A 276 -4.18 -2.56 21.43
CA ALA A 276 -2.94 -3.25 21.08
C ALA A 276 -1.75 -2.69 21.87
N SER A 277 -1.68 -1.34 22.03
CA SER A 277 -0.65 -0.69 22.86
C SER A 277 -0.73 -1.12 24.33
N VAL A 278 -1.93 -1.19 24.90
CA VAL A 278 -2.16 -1.66 26.28
C VAL A 278 -1.75 -3.12 26.44
N GLY A 279 -2.09 -3.99 25.46
CA GLY A 279 -1.67 -5.40 25.48
C GLY A 279 -0.14 -5.57 25.50
N ILE A 280 0.57 -4.81 24.67
CA ILE A 280 2.06 -4.81 24.67
C ILE A 280 2.61 -4.25 25.98
N ALA A 281 1.99 -3.21 26.55
CA ALA A 281 2.37 -2.66 27.84
C ALA A 281 2.18 -3.69 28.97
N ARG A 282 1.10 -4.47 28.96
CA ARG A 282 0.90 -5.56 29.93
C ARG A 282 2.03 -6.59 29.86
N LEU A 283 2.45 -6.99 28.67
CA LEU A 283 3.57 -7.91 28.51
C LEU A 283 4.87 -7.32 29.12
N ALA A 284 5.16 -6.06 28.86
CA ALA A 284 6.34 -5.38 29.40
C ALA A 284 6.28 -5.30 30.93
N LEU A 285 5.14 -4.93 31.53
CA LEU A 285 4.91 -4.88 32.96
C LEU A 285 5.07 -6.25 33.62
N PHE A 286 4.52 -7.30 33.01
CA PHE A 286 4.69 -8.68 33.47
C PHE A 286 6.18 -9.10 33.50
N LEU A 287 6.97 -8.63 32.53
CA LEU A 287 8.41 -8.88 32.47
C LEU A 287 9.22 -7.96 33.42
N GLY A 288 8.56 -7.12 34.23
CA GLY A 288 9.19 -6.19 35.16
C GLY A 288 9.91 -5.03 34.47
N LYS A 289 9.52 -4.68 33.24
CA LYS A 289 10.11 -3.57 32.48
C LYS A 289 9.34 -2.27 32.67
N ARG A 290 10.06 -1.14 32.68
CA ARG A 290 9.41 0.15 32.54
C ARG A 290 8.83 0.26 31.15
N VAL A 291 7.59 0.71 31.06
CA VAL A 291 6.90 0.89 29.77
C VAL A 291 6.16 2.22 29.76
N ASN A 292 6.20 2.88 28.61
CA ASN A 292 5.38 4.06 28.35
C ASN A 292 4.72 3.92 26.98
N ILE A 293 3.43 4.28 26.93
CA ILE A 293 2.62 4.34 25.71
C ILE A 293 2.58 5.80 25.28
N ILE A 294 3.11 6.09 24.11
CA ILE A 294 3.17 7.41 23.50
C ILE A 294 1.90 7.57 22.64
N THR A 295 1.06 8.54 22.99
CA THR A 295 -0.24 8.75 22.35
C THR A 295 -0.73 10.18 22.52
N ASP A 296 -1.66 10.63 21.67
CA ASP A 296 -2.38 11.89 21.88
C ASP A 296 -3.33 11.76 23.08
N LEU A 297 -2.97 12.43 24.18
CA LEU A 297 -3.75 12.41 25.43
C LEU A 297 -5.13 13.06 25.34
N LYS A 298 -5.44 13.72 24.24
CA LYS A 298 -6.74 14.38 23.98
C LYS A 298 -7.65 13.55 23.07
N ASN A 299 -7.13 12.47 22.50
CA ASN A 299 -7.91 11.61 21.61
C ASN A 299 -9.06 10.93 22.37
N THR A 300 -10.24 10.88 21.75
CA THR A 300 -11.48 10.36 22.39
C THR A 300 -11.40 8.86 22.69
N SER A 301 -10.84 8.04 21.78
CA SER A 301 -10.66 6.59 21.99
C SER A 301 -9.68 6.33 23.13
N PHE A 302 -8.61 7.13 23.23
CA PHE A 302 -7.67 7.06 24.35
C PHE A 302 -8.34 7.44 25.67
N ILE A 303 -9.09 8.55 25.74
CA ILE A 303 -9.76 9.00 26.97
C ILE A 303 -10.73 7.93 27.49
N SER A 304 -11.54 7.35 26.61
CA SER A 304 -12.48 6.27 26.95
C SER A 304 -11.76 5.01 27.45
N SER A 305 -10.65 4.65 26.81
CA SER A 305 -9.82 3.50 27.19
C SER A 305 -9.14 3.73 28.55
N LYS A 306 -8.60 4.92 28.77
CA LYS A 306 -7.99 5.30 30.05
C LYS A 306 -9.00 5.27 31.20
N ASP A 307 -10.23 5.72 30.98
CA ASP A 307 -11.30 5.67 31.98
C ASP A 307 -11.62 4.21 32.37
N MET A 308 -11.61 3.29 31.41
CA MET A 308 -11.75 1.87 31.68
C MET A 308 -10.62 1.32 32.57
N LEU A 309 -9.38 1.77 32.36
CA LEU A 309 -8.19 1.32 33.10
C LEU A 309 -7.96 2.05 34.42
N ARG A 310 -8.77 3.04 34.78
CA ARG A 310 -8.55 3.96 35.93
C ARG A 310 -8.35 3.30 37.29
N ASN A 311 -8.84 2.08 37.48
CA ASN A 311 -8.69 1.35 38.74
C ASN A 311 -7.44 0.45 38.80
N ILE A 312 -6.66 0.41 37.74
CA ILE A 312 -5.44 -0.39 37.62
C ILE A 312 -4.24 0.54 37.79
N ARG A 313 -3.60 0.50 38.97
CA ARG A 313 -2.49 1.39 39.33
C ARG A 313 -1.30 1.30 38.38
N ASP A 314 -1.13 0.18 37.72
CA ASP A 314 -0.06 -0.04 36.75
C ASP A 314 -0.08 1.00 35.62
N TYR A 315 -1.24 1.58 35.29
CA TYR A 315 -1.42 2.56 34.22
C TYR A 315 -1.38 4.03 34.65
N ASP A 316 -1.19 4.34 35.95
CA ASP A 316 -1.17 5.73 36.43
C ASP A 316 -0.12 6.61 35.73
N THR A 317 1.02 6.02 35.34
CA THR A 317 2.17 6.73 34.75
C THR A 317 2.61 6.20 33.39
N VAL A 318 1.87 5.28 32.79
CA VAL A 318 2.26 4.62 31.53
C VAL A 318 2.03 5.51 30.31
N PHE A 319 0.95 6.29 30.31
CA PHE A 319 0.58 7.10 29.16
C PHE A 319 1.29 8.45 29.14
N VAL A 320 1.94 8.77 28.03
CA VAL A 320 2.71 10.01 27.85
C VAL A 320 2.44 10.60 26.47
N ASP A 321 2.64 11.90 26.34
CA ASP A 321 2.63 12.55 25.03
C ASP A 321 3.95 12.33 24.27
N SER A 322 3.98 12.71 23.00
CA SER A 322 5.16 12.53 22.15
C SER A 322 6.38 13.36 22.59
N VAL A 323 6.17 14.50 23.25
CA VAL A 323 7.25 15.36 23.74
C VAL A 323 7.97 14.67 24.88
N TYR A 324 7.23 14.22 25.89
CA TYR A 324 7.83 13.48 27.00
C TYR A 324 8.36 12.11 26.57
N GLY A 325 7.70 11.45 25.61
CA GLY A 325 8.17 10.20 25.01
C GLY A 325 9.55 10.31 24.37
N GLN A 326 9.87 11.46 23.76
CA GLN A 326 11.20 11.74 23.20
C GLN A 326 12.28 11.76 24.28
N ASP A 327 11.99 12.34 25.45
CA ASP A 327 12.94 12.39 26.58
C ASP A 327 13.21 11.02 27.20
N LEU A 328 12.28 10.07 27.05
CA LEU A 328 12.41 8.69 27.56
C LEU A 328 13.21 7.78 26.62
N LEU A 329 13.46 8.20 25.37
CA LEU A 329 14.19 7.40 24.39
C LEU A 329 15.67 7.34 24.74
N THR A 330 16.19 6.14 24.90
CA THR A 330 17.62 5.86 25.16
C THR A 330 18.14 4.85 24.13
N PRO A 331 19.47 4.70 23.97
CA PRO A 331 20.03 3.68 23.06
C PRO A 331 19.59 2.24 23.39
N ASP A 332 19.24 1.96 24.66
CA ASP A 332 18.77 0.65 25.12
C ASP A 332 17.24 0.50 25.06
N SER A 333 16.52 1.52 24.61
CA SER A 333 15.07 1.46 24.46
C SER A 333 14.67 0.48 23.36
N LEU A 334 13.57 -0.23 23.57
CA LEU A 334 12.85 -0.95 22.53
C LEU A 334 11.58 -0.18 22.20
N LEU A 335 11.48 0.28 20.97
CA LEU A 335 10.27 0.89 20.44
C LEU A 335 9.39 -0.19 19.79
N VAL A 336 8.17 -0.35 20.29
CA VAL A 336 7.16 -1.24 19.69
C VAL A 336 6.07 -0.40 19.07
N ILE A 337 5.91 -0.53 17.76
CA ILE A 337 4.87 0.16 16.99
C ILE A 337 3.77 -0.84 16.71
N VAL A 338 2.53 -0.49 17.06
CA VAL A 338 1.35 -1.33 16.83
C VAL A 338 0.38 -0.62 15.91
N ASP A 339 -0.37 -1.40 15.16
CA ASP A 339 -1.44 -0.94 14.26
C ASP A 339 -1.00 0.11 13.23
N ALA A 340 0.26 0.08 12.86
CA ALA A 340 0.83 0.92 11.82
C ALA A 340 2.10 0.31 11.25
N SER A 341 2.24 0.34 9.92
CA SER A 341 3.45 -0.05 9.19
C SER A 341 3.93 1.00 8.19
N ASN A 342 3.31 2.18 8.19
CA ASN A 342 3.74 3.31 7.39
C ASN A 342 4.34 4.40 8.29
N PRO A 343 5.65 4.71 8.17
CA PRO A 343 6.31 5.72 9.02
C PRO A 343 5.69 7.12 8.96
N LEU A 344 4.96 7.45 7.89
CA LEU A 344 4.32 8.77 7.73
C LEU A 344 3.10 8.96 8.64
N VAL A 345 2.51 7.88 9.12
CA VAL A 345 1.33 7.92 9.99
C VAL A 345 1.63 7.60 11.46
N PHE A 346 2.87 7.31 11.83
CA PHE A 346 3.24 7.04 13.21
C PHE A 346 2.96 8.24 14.12
N GLU A 347 2.58 8.00 15.36
CA GLU A 347 2.31 9.04 16.37
C GLU A 347 3.47 10.04 16.49
N SER A 348 4.71 9.56 16.45
CA SER A 348 5.91 10.39 16.43
C SER A 348 6.95 9.84 15.46
N PRO A 349 7.04 10.40 14.23
CA PRO A 349 8.09 10.06 13.28
C PRO A 349 9.50 10.33 13.79
N ASP A 350 9.68 11.30 14.68
CA ASP A 350 10.99 11.65 15.23
C ASP A 350 11.48 10.61 16.24
N ILE A 351 10.60 10.08 17.09
CA ILE A 351 10.94 8.96 18.00
C ILE A 351 11.35 7.74 17.18
N TYR A 352 10.61 7.43 16.10
CA TYR A 352 10.95 6.32 15.20
C TYR A 352 12.34 6.49 14.56
N LYS A 353 12.64 7.68 14.01
CA LYS A 353 13.95 7.96 13.36
C LYS A 353 15.13 7.82 14.31
N ASN A 354 14.93 8.19 15.58
CA ASN A 354 15.98 8.18 16.60
C ASN A 354 16.07 6.85 17.36
N SER A 355 15.13 5.94 17.15
CA SER A 355 15.12 4.62 17.77
C SER A 355 16.09 3.66 17.07
N LEU A 356 16.97 3.01 17.84
CA LEU A 356 17.92 2.01 17.33
C LEU A 356 17.32 0.59 17.25
N ARG A 357 16.25 0.33 17.97
CA ARG A 357 15.64 -1.01 18.11
C ARG A 357 14.13 -0.89 18.01
N THR A 358 13.60 -1.28 16.86
CA THR A 358 12.17 -1.15 16.56
C THR A 358 11.53 -2.51 16.29
N VAL A 359 10.31 -2.67 16.77
CA VAL A 359 9.40 -3.80 16.48
C VAL A 359 8.13 -3.22 15.87
N ILE A 360 7.62 -3.86 14.82
CA ILE A 360 6.36 -3.47 14.17
C ILE A 360 5.39 -4.63 14.21
N ILE A 361 4.17 -4.38 14.69
CA ILE A 361 3.06 -5.34 14.75
C ILE A 361 1.85 -4.67 14.12
N ASP A 362 1.43 -5.14 12.92
CA ASP A 362 0.38 -4.49 12.14
C ASP A 362 -0.41 -5.50 11.32
N HIS A 363 -1.67 -5.18 11.02
CA HIS A 363 -2.53 -5.96 10.14
C HIS A 363 -2.82 -5.27 8.80
N HIS A 364 -2.36 -4.04 8.62
CA HIS A 364 -2.52 -3.31 7.36
C HIS A 364 -1.57 -3.84 6.28
N ARG A 365 -1.95 -3.66 5.01
CA ARG A 365 -1.06 -3.96 3.89
C ARG A 365 0.08 -2.95 3.86
N GLN A 366 1.30 -3.43 3.96
CA GLN A 366 2.47 -2.56 3.92
C GLN A 366 2.56 -1.84 2.57
N ALA A 367 2.58 -0.51 2.60
CA ALA A 367 2.64 0.33 1.40
C ALA A 367 4.08 0.69 1.00
N MET A 368 5.01 0.75 1.96
CA MET A 368 6.38 1.24 1.76
C MET A 368 7.39 0.34 2.49
N GLN A 369 8.64 0.35 2.04
CA GLN A 369 9.75 -0.26 2.77
C GLN A 369 10.16 0.67 3.93
N PHE A 370 10.59 0.07 5.04
CA PHE A 370 11.10 0.84 6.17
C PHE A 370 12.46 1.45 5.81
N PRO A 371 12.71 2.73 6.12
CA PRO A 371 14.01 3.36 5.94
C PRO A 371 15.14 2.66 6.71
N VAL A 372 14.80 2.13 7.90
CA VAL A 372 15.66 1.28 8.73
C VAL A 372 14.88 0.00 9.01
N GLU A 373 15.48 -1.16 8.75
CA GLU A 373 14.82 -2.44 8.93
C GLU A 373 14.54 -2.70 10.42
N PRO A 374 13.26 -2.94 10.81
CA PRO A 374 12.94 -3.24 12.20
C PRO A 374 13.55 -4.58 12.64
N MET A 375 13.93 -4.68 13.91
CA MET A 375 14.43 -5.92 14.52
C MET A 375 13.43 -7.07 14.40
N ILE A 376 12.13 -6.76 14.52
CA ILE A 376 11.02 -7.69 14.34
C ILE A 376 9.93 -6.99 13.53
N THR A 377 9.49 -7.63 12.45
CA THR A 377 8.35 -7.20 11.65
C THR A 377 7.30 -8.31 11.67
N TYR A 378 6.15 -8.01 12.28
CA TYR A 378 4.98 -8.87 12.29
C TYR A 378 3.81 -8.15 11.64
N VAL A 379 3.85 -8.10 10.31
CA VAL A 379 2.75 -7.58 9.49
C VAL A 379 1.97 -8.76 8.92
N GLU A 380 0.66 -8.82 9.22
CA GLU A 380 -0.20 -9.95 8.85
C GLU A 380 -1.57 -9.45 8.35
N PRO A 381 -1.68 -9.10 7.05
CA PRO A 381 -2.92 -8.56 6.48
C PRO A 381 -4.13 -9.51 6.49
N THR A 382 -3.94 -10.76 6.90
CA THR A 382 -5.03 -11.73 7.10
C THR A 382 -5.64 -11.68 8.49
N ALA A 383 -4.98 -11.02 9.43
CA ALA A 383 -5.55 -10.78 10.75
C ALA A 383 -6.63 -9.70 10.67
N SER A 384 -7.61 -9.78 11.53
CA SER A 384 -8.72 -8.82 11.56
C SER A 384 -8.33 -7.48 12.14
N SER A 385 -7.34 -7.45 13.04
CA SER A 385 -6.94 -6.27 13.81
C SER A 385 -5.55 -6.47 14.43
N ALA A 386 -4.90 -5.39 14.84
CA ALA A 386 -3.67 -5.46 15.65
C ALA A 386 -3.94 -6.07 17.03
N SER A 387 -5.12 -5.83 17.62
CA SER A 387 -5.58 -6.47 18.86
C SER A 387 -5.67 -7.99 18.74
N GLU A 388 -6.06 -8.55 17.59
CA GLU A 388 -6.00 -10.00 17.33
C GLU A 388 -4.55 -10.50 17.42
N LEU A 389 -3.62 -9.85 16.71
CA LEU A 389 -2.21 -10.23 16.69
C LEU A 389 -1.56 -10.13 18.07
N VAL A 390 -1.85 -9.06 18.81
CA VAL A 390 -1.36 -8.86 20.17
C VAL A 390 -1.95 -9.91 21.10
N SER A 391 -3.24 -10.22 21.01
CA SER A 391 -3.89 -11.28 21.82
C SER A 391 -3.22 -12.64 21.60
N GLU A 392 -2.88 -13.00 20.37
CA GLU A 392 -2.12 -14.22 20.08
C GLU A 392 -0.71 -14.22 20.67
N ILE A 393 -0.01 -13.06 20.62
CA ILE A 393 1.30 -12.94 21.26
C ILE A 393 1.18 -13.16 22.76
N LEU A 394 0.17 -12.55 23.40
CA LEU A 394 -0.07 -12.66 24.85
C LEU A 394 -0.43 -14.08 25.28
N GLU A 395 -1.25 -14.79 24.47
CA GLU A 395 -1.62 -16.20 24.73
C GLU A 395 -0.37 -17.10 24.86
N TYR A 396 0.71 -16.80 24.09
CA TYR A 396 1.96 -17.58 24.17
C TYR A 396 2.97 -17.04 25.18
N ALA A 397 2.93 -15.74 25.48
CA ALA A 397 3.92 -15.08 26.32
C ALA A 397 3.56 -15.06 27.81
N LEU A 398 2.26 -15.09 28.12
CA LEU A 398 1.74 -14.92 29.48
C LEU A 398 1.15 -16.22 30.01
N PRO A 399 1.26 -16.49 31.31
CA PRO A 399 0.43 -17.49 31.97
C PRO A 399 -1.06 -17.10 31.91
N SER A 400 -1.94 -18.09 31.87
CA SER A 400 -3.39 -17.84 31.92
C SER A 400 -3.80 -17.01 33.13
N MET A 401 -4.83 -16.18 32.98
CA MET A 401 -5.35 -15.26 34.00
C MET A 401 -4.34 -14.18 34.44
N THR A 402 -3.49 -13.74 33.52
CA THR A 402 -2.52 -12.64 33.76
C THR A 402 -3.09 -11.28 33.37
N LEU A 403 -3.96 -11.23 32.35
CA LEU A 403 -4.61 -9.99 31.94
C LEU A 403 -5.64 -9.56 33.00
N TYR A 404 -5.72 -8.24 33.23
CA TYR A 404 -6.92 -7.70 33.90
C TYR A 404 -8.11 -7.80 32.95
N LYS A 405 -9.32 -7.92 33.51
CA LYS A 405 -10.53 -8.01 32.69
C LYS A 405 -10.72 -6.79 31.81
N GLU A 406 -10.33 -5.59 32.27
CA GLU A 406 -10.41 -4.34 31.55
C GLU A 406 -9.47 -4.32 30.33
N GLU A 407 -8.29 -4.93 30.43
CA GLU A 407 -7.36 -5.08 29.30
C GLU A 407 -7.91 -6.04 28.25
N SER A 408 -8.48 -7.15 28.70
CA SER A 408 -9.14 -8.11 27.80
C SER A 408 -10.36 -7.50 27.12
N GLU A 409 -11.12 -6.66 27.84
CA GLU A 409 -12.27 -5.92 27.30
C GLU A 409 -11.83 -4.88 26.25
N LEU A 410 -10.71 -4.18 26.48
CA LEU A 410 -10.12 -3.25 25.49
C LEU A 410 -9.66 -3.98 24.23
N LEU A 411 -8.90 -5.08 24.36
CA LEU A 411 -8.48 -5.88 23.21
C LEU A 411 -9.68 -6.43 22.42
N MET A 412 -10.76 -6.84 23.10
CA MET A 412 -12.01 -7.20 22.44
C MET A 412 -12.62 -6.01 21.70
N ALA A 413 -12.54 -4.79 22.25
CA ALA A 413 -13.07 -3.61 21.59
C ALA A 413 -12.28 -3.29 20.32
N GLY A 414 -10.94 -3.44 20.31
CA GLY A 414 -10.14 -3.33 19.09
C GLY A 414 -10.62 -4.32 18.01
N ILE A 415 -10.77 -5.60 18.37
CA ILE A 415 -11.31 -6.61 17.45
C ILE A 415 -12.72 -6.22 16.96
N PHE A 416 -13.60 -5.73 17.83
CA PHE A 416 -14.97 -5.33 17.45
C PHE A 416 -14.98 -4.15 16.47
N LEU A 417 -14.07 -3.20 16.63
CA LEU A 417 -13.96 -2.05 15.73
C LEU A 417 -13.72 -2.52 14.30
N ASP A 418 -12.65 -3.24 14.08
CA ASP A 418 -12.17 -3.61 12.74
C ASP A 418 -13.01 -4.69 12.07
N THR A 419 -13.62 -5.55 12.89
CA THR A 419 -14.53 -6.60 12.40
C THR A 419 -15.97 -6.14 12.29
N GLN A 420 -16.29 -4.90 12.68
CA GLN A 420 -17.68 -4.44 12.83
C GLN A 420 -18.53 -5.48 13.60
N ASN A 421 -18.09 -5.83 14.80
CA ASN A 421 -18.72 -6.85 15.65
C ASN A 421 -18.79 -8.24 14.98
N PHE A 422 -17.68 -8.73 14.46
CA PHE A 422 -17.55 -10.03 13.77
C PHE A 422 -18.38 -10.17 12.49
N THR A 423 -18.67 -9.07 11.78
CA THR A 423 -19.40 -9.11 10.51
C THR A 423 -18.47 -9.01 9.30
N ARG A 424 -17.24 -8.48 9.46
CA ARG A 424 -16.26 -8.29 8.38
C ARG A 424 -14.88 -8.80 8.77
N ASN A 425 -14.10 -9.26 7.78
CA ASN A 425 -12.70 -9.67 7.92
C ASN A 425 -12.43 -10.67 9.06
N VAL A 426 -13.38 -11.54 9.36
CA VAL A 426 -13.33 -12.46 10.49
C VAL A 426 -12.83 -13.82 10.06
N GLY A 427 -11.84 -14.35 10.78
CA GLY A 427 -11.29 -15.69 10.59
C GLY A 427 -11.33 -16.56 11.83
N ILE A 428 -10.89 -17.80 11.69
CA ILE A 428 -10.76 -18.73 12.82
C ILE A 428 -9.85 -18.14 13.90
N ARG A 429 -8.79 -17.44 13.52
CA ARG A 429 -7.85 -16.77 14.43
C ARG A 429 -8.52 -15.67 15.24
N THR A 430 -9.40 -14.88 14.60
CA THR A 430 -10.19 -13.82 15.27
C THR A 430 -11.07 -14.41 16.37
N PHE A 431 -11.80 -15.50 16.09
CA PHE A 431 -12.59 -16.19 17.11
C PHE A 431 -11.71 -16.82 18.20
N SER A 432 -10.55 -17.38 17.85
CA SER A 432 -9.59 -17.91 18.83
C SER A 432 -9.08 -16.82 19.77
N ALA A 433 -8.75 -15.63 19.25
CA ALA A 433 -8.34 -14.47 20.07
C ALA A 433 -9.50 -14.05 21.01
N ALA A 434 -10.72 -13.98 20.50
CA ALA A 434 -11.90 -13.67 21.32
C ALA A 434 -12.13 -14.72 22.44
N VAL A 435 -11.93 -16.01 22.15
CA VAL A 435 -12.00 -17.08 23.16
C VAL A 435 -10.91 -16.90 24.22
N TYR A 436 -9.67 -16.63 23.82
CA TYR A 436 -8.58 -16.34 24.76
C TYR A 436 -8.92 -15.15 25.66
N LEU A 437 -9.30 -14.01 25.09
CA LEU A 437 -9.67 -12.82 25.86
C LEU A 437 -10.86 -13.06 26.80
N ARG A 438 -11.83 -13.89 26.38
CA ARG A 438 -12.94 -14.30 27.23
C ARG A 438 -12.47 -15.16 28.38
N SER A 439 -11.51 -16.06 28.18
CA SER A 439 -10.93 -16.89 29.24
C SER A 439 -10.12 -16.07 30.25
N GLU A 440 -9.52 -14.95 29.82
CA GLU A 440 -8.85 -13.97 30.69
C GLU A 440 -9.86 -13.06 31.47
N GLY A 441 -11.15 -13.28 31.34
CA GLY A 441 -12.19 -12.59 32.11
C GLY A 441 -12.88 -11.44 31.38
N GLY A 442 -12.49 -11.13 30.14
CA GLY A 442 -13.10 -10.07 29.34
C GLY A 442 -14.60 -10.28 29.12
N ASN A 443 -15.38 -9.22 29.22
CA ASN A 443 -16.82 -9.21 29.01
C ASN A 443 -17.17 -8.52 27.68
N PRO A 444 -17.67 -9.24 26.67
CA PRO A 444 -18.02 -8.64 25.36
C PRO A 444 -19.00 -7.46 25.48
N GLY A 445 -19.95 -7.51 26.42
CA GLY A 445 -20.92 -6.43 26.65
C GLY A 445 -20.25 -5.14 27.18
N LYS A 446 -19.14 -5.26 27.93
CA LYS A 446 -18.35 -4.11 28.37
C LYS A 446 -17.49 -3.54 27.24
N ALA A 447 -16.87 -4.40 26.44
CA ALA A 447 -16.17 -3.99 25.23
C ALA A 447 -17.12 -3.24 24.27
N GLN A 448 -18.32 -3.78 24.04
CA GLN A 448 -19.36 -3.14 23.22
C GLN A 448 -19.82 -1.79 23.79
N ALA A 449 -19.77 -1.59 25.10
CA ALA A 449 -20.20 -0.35 25.73
C ALA A 449 -19.29 0.85 25.37
N LEU A 450 -18.03 0.62 24.94
CA LEU A 450 -17.13 1.68 24.46
C LEU A 450 -17.61 2.35 23.17
N PHE A 451 -18.45 1.67 22.39
CA PHE A 451 -19.01 2.20 21.13
C PHE A 451 -20.35 2.91 21.31
N LYS A 452 -20.79 3.12 22.56
CA LYS A 452 -22.02 3.87 22.80
C LYS A 452 -21.81 5.32 22.44
N SER A 453 -22.67 5.83 21.57
CA SER A 453 -22.70 7.23 21.20
C SER A 453 -23.40 8.07 22.26
N GLU A 454 -23.01 9.33 22.37
CA GLU A 454 -23.79 10.31 23.12
C GLU A 454 -25.17 10.55 22.48
N LEU A 455 -26.12 11.01 23.28
CA LEU A 455 -27.49 11.26 22.79
C LEU A 455 -27.52 12.29 21.65
N SER A 456 -26.61 13.29 21.70
CA SER A 456 -26.42 14.29 20.66
C SER A 456 -26.04 13.64 19.33
N GLU A 457 -25.03 12.79 19.33
CA GLU A 457 -24.55 12.05 18.15
C GLU A 457 -25.63 11.07 17.64
N PHE A 458 -26.29 10.36 18.55
CA PHE A 458 -27.38 9.44 18.19
C PHE A 458 -28.52 10.19 17.45
N ARG A 459 -28.87 11.40 17.90
CA ARG A 459 -29.87 12.24 17.21
C ARG A 459 -29.41 12.65 15.82
N LYS A 460 -28.15 13.09 15.68
CA LYS A 460 -27.58 13.47 14.37
C LYS A 460 -27.61 12.28 13.38
N LEU A 461 -27.25 11.07 13.83
CA LEU A 461 -27.36 9.85 13.03
C LEU A 461 -28.79 9.56 12.59
N ALA A 462 -29.75 9.68 13.50
CA ALA A 462 -31.17 9.46 13.20
C ALA A 462 -31.70 10.45 12.13
N GLU A 463 -31.20 11.69 12.12
CA GLU A 463 -31.58 12.65 11.09
C GLU A 463 -31.01 12.28 9.70
N PHE A 464 -29.79 11.74 9.62
CA PHE A 464 -29.29 11.19 8.36
C PHE A 464 -30.15 10.01 7.89
N GLU A 465 -30.53 9.09 8.79
CA GLU A 465 -31.38 7.93 8.45
C GLU A 465 -32.76 8.35 7.97
N ARG A 466 -33.35 9.37 8.59
CA ARG A 466 -34.65 9.91 8.20
C ARG A 466 -34.64 10.51 6.79
N ASN A 467 -33.49 11.06 6.35
CA ASN A 467 -33.35 11.76 5.09
C ASN A 467 -32.76 10.89 3.96
N ILE A 468 -32.80 9.57 4.11
CA ILE A 468 -32.28 8.64 3.10
C ILE A 468 -33.11 8.73 1.81
N MET A 469 -32.42 8.92 0.70
CA MET A 469 -32.96 8.87 -0.64
C MET A 469 -32.32 7.72 -1.42
N ILE A 470 -33.12 6.87 -1.99
CA ILE A 470 -32.62 5.80 -2.86
C ILE A 470 -32.45 6.32 -4.29
N PHE A 471 -31.27 6.16 -4.86
CA PHE A 471 -30.94 6.58 -6.21
C PHE A 471 -30.49 5.38 -7.04
N ARG A 472 -31.08 5.19 -8.24
CA ARG A 472 -30.81 4.04 -9.13
C ARG A 472 -30.86 2.67 -8.41
N THR A 473 -31.76 2.52 -7.45
CA THR A 473 -32.07 1.29 -6.68
C THR A 473 -30.95 0.77 -5.77
N ILE A 474 -29.70 1.02 -6.09
CA ILE A 474 -28.52 0.46 -5.38
C ILE A 474 -27.69 1.51 -4.61
N PHE A 475 -28.00 2.78 -4.74
CA PHE A 475 -27.32 3.86 -4.06
C PHE A 475 -28.22 4.50 -3.01
N ALA A 476 -27.73 4.61 -1.78
CA ALA A 476 -28.38 5.40 -0.73
C ALA A 476 -27.65 6.74 -0.59
N ILE A 477 -28.38 7.84 -0.65
CA ILE A 477 -27.83 9.19 -0.46
C ILE A 477 -28.60 9.85 0.68
N SER A 478 -27.87 10.46 1.62
CA SER A 478 -28.47 11.26 2.66
C SER A 478 -27.73 12.57 2.81
N GLN A 479 -28.48 13.62 3.18
CA GLN A 479 -27.92 14.94 3.45
C GLN A 479 -28.52 15.48 4.74
N TYR A 480 -27.70 16.16 5.51
CA TYR A 480 -28.13 16.87 6.69
C TYR A 480 -27.23 18.08 6.95
N GLU A 481 -27.86 19.24 7.14
CA GLU A 481 -27.18 20.45 7.57
C GLU A 481 -26.98 20.38 9.09
N LEU A 482 -25.78 20.04 9.51
CA LEU A 482 -25.37 19.97 10.90
C LEU A 482 -24.86 21.34 11.37
N ASP A 483 -24.95 21.61 12.68
CA ASP A 483 -24.25 22.73 13.29
C ASP A 483 -22.74 22.61 13.00
N ASN A 484 -22.06 23.76 12.92
CA ASN A 484 -20.70 23.92 12.39
C ASN A 484 -19.59 23.26 13.24
N ASP A 485 -19.63 21.94 13.43
CA ASP A 485 -18.74 21.16 14.25
C ASP A 485 -17.93 20.16 13.41
N GLU A 486 -16.63 20.08 13.64
CA GLU A 486 -15.76 19.10 12.94
C GLU A 486 -16.14 17.64 13.22
N GLU A 487 -16.74 17.36 14.38
CA GLU A 487 -17.27 16.03 14.74
C GLU A 487 -18.34 15.54 13.76
N ASN A 488 -19.02 16.44 13.08
CA ASN A 488 -20.06 16.10 12.11
C ASN A 488 -19.55 15.23 10.95
N ARG A 489 -18.26 15.34 10.60
CA ARG A 489 -17.65 14.50 9.58
C ARG A 489 -17.62 13.02 9.99
N VAL A 490 -17.37 12.74 11.27
CA VAL A 490 -17.36 11.38 11.81
C VAL A 490 -18.77 10.81 11.84
N VAL A 491 -19.75 11.62 12.28
CA VAL A 491 -21.17 11.22 12.29
C VAL A 491 -21.68 10.91 10.88
N ALA A 492 -21.33 11.74 9.90
CA ALA A 492 -21.71 11.51 8.50
C ALA A 492 -21.09 10.22 7.94
N ALA A 493 -19.83 9.92 8.26
CA ALA A 493 -19.18 8.69 7.85
C ALA A 493 -19.86 7.45 8.48
N ARG A 494 -20.20 7.51 9.77
CA ARG A 494 -20.97 6.44 10.46
C ARG A 494 -22.37 6.27 9.87
N ALA A 495 -23.03 7.36 9.47
CA ALA A 495 -24.31 7.28 8.80
C ALA A 495 -24.20 6.57 7.44
N ALA A 496 -23.14 6.84 6.68
CA ALA A 496 -22.87 6.12 5.44
C ALA A 496 -22.68 4.61 5.67
N ASP A 497 -21.92 4.21 6.69
CA ASP A 497 -21.75 2.79 7.04
C ASP A 497 -23.09 2.12 7.44
N ARG A 498 -23.96 2.81 8.17
CA ARG A 498 -25.28 2.28 8.55
C ARG A 498 -26.22 2.14 7.35
N MET A 499 -26.17 3.07 6.39
CA MET A 499 -27.00 2.98 5.17
C MET A 499 -26.65 1.78 4.29
N LEU A 500 -25.41 1.27 4.34
CA LEU A 500 -25.04 0.02 3.66
C LEU A 500 -25.72 -1.23 4.24
N GLN A 501 -26.29 -1.16 5.43
CA GLN A 501 -27.04 -2.28 6.04
C GLN A 501 -28.46 -2.43 5.47
N ILE A 502 -28.89 -1.49 4.62
CA ILE A 502 -30.18 -1.55 3.93
C ILE A 502 -30.09 -2.58 2.81
N GLU A 503 -31.05 -3.52 2.78
CA GLU A 503 -31.11 -4.55 1.74
C GLU A 503 -31.16 -3.93 0.33
N GLY A 504 -30.30 -4.43 -0.58
CA GLY A 504 -30.20 -3.97 -1.96
C GLY A 504 -29.31 -2.75 -2.17
N ILE A 505 -28.80 -2.09 -1.12
CA ILE A 505 -27.87 -0.97 -1.23
C ILE A 505 -26.45 -1.50 -1.38
N ARG A 506 -25.75 -1.03 -2.43
CA ARG A 506 -24.36 -1.38 -2.72
C ARG A 506 -23.36 -0.26 -2.43
N ALA A 507 -23.83 0.99 -2.48
CA ALA A 507 -23.02 2.12 -2.04
C ALA A 507 -23.90 3.20 -1.39
N SER A 508 -23.32 3.90 -0.42
CA SER A 508 -23.98 4.94 0.36
C SER A 508 -23.14 6.21 0.36
N PHE A 509 -23.82 7.34 0.36
CA PHE A 509 -23.20 8.66 0.35
C PHE A 509 -23.92 9.56 1.35
N THR A 510 -23.13 10.25 2.18
CA THR A 510 -23.65 11.29 3.08
C THR A 510 -23.02 12.63 2.76
N LEU A 511 -23.82 13.67 2.76
CA LEU A 511 -23.37 15.04 2.60
C LEU A 511 -23.63 15.80 3.92
N SER A 512 -22.60 16.43 4.46
CA SER A 512 -22.69 17.23 5.69
C SER A 512 -22.01 18.58 5.51
N SER A 513 -22.57 19.64 6.08
CA SER A 513 -21.92 20.95 6.17
C SER A 513 -20.91 20.94 7.32
N VAL A 514 -19.68 21.40 7.06
CA VAL A 514 -18.64 21.62 8.07
C VAL A 514 -17.92 22.92 7.74
N GLY A 515 -18.11 23.94 8.53
CA GLY A 515 -17.65 25.27 8.20
C GLY A 515 -18.31 25.80 6.94
N GLU A 516 -17.53 26.36 6.04
CA GLU A 516 -17.97 26.85 4.73
C GLU A 516 -17.89 25.80 3.62
N SER A 517 -17.73 24.53 3.97
CA SER A 517 -17.57 23.45 3.00
C SER A 517 -18.57 22.32 3.23
N ILE A 518 -18.91 21.63 2.13
CA ILE A 518 -19.70 20.40 2.15
C ILE A 518 -18.73 19.22 2.11
N HIS A 519 -18.83 18.36 3.12
CA HIS A 519 -18.10 17.09 3.15
C HIS A 519 -18.99 15.97 2.62
N VAL A 520 -18.43 15.15 1.74
CA VAL A 520 -19.08 13.95 1.23
C VAL A 520 -18.32 12.75 1.75
N SER A 521 -19.01 11.86 2.45
CA SER A 521 -18.46 10.55 2.84
C SER A 521 -19.15 9.45 2.04
N ALA A 522 -18.38 8.52 1.50
CA ALA A 522 -18.88 7.41 0.69
C ALA A 522 -18.39 6.06 1.23
N ARG A 523 -19.27 5.05 1.16
CA ARG A 523 -19.00 3.67 1.52
C ARG A 523 -19.58 2.73 0.48
N SER A 524 -18.98 1.54 0.31
CA SER A 524 -19.54 0.49 -0.55
C SER A 524 -19.29 -0.92 0.01
N ASP A 525 -20.05 -1.88 -0.53
CA ASP A 525 -19.89 -3.31 -0.25
C ASP A 525 -18.78 -3.97 -1.10
N ALA A 526 -17.86 -3.16 -1.65
CA ALA A 526 -16.84 -3.54 -2.60
C ALA A 526 -17.35 -4.01 -3.98
N SER A 527 -18.61 -3.79 -4.32
CA SER A 527 -19.15 -3.97 -5.68
C SER A 527 -19.11 -2.68 -6.51
N VAL A 528 -18.97 -1.52 -5.86
CA VAL A 528 -18.91 -0.19 -6.46
C VAL A 528 -17.62 0.51 -6.01
N ASN A 529 -16.88 1.08 -6.96
CA ASN A 529 -15.69 1.88 -6.63
C ASN A 529 -16.09 3.33 -6.28
N VAL A 530 -16.27 3.60 -4.98
CA VAL A 530 -16.65 4.95 -4.50
C VAL A 530 -15.49 5.95 -4.61
N GLY A 531 -14.25 5.50 -4.64
CA GLY A 531 -13.08 6.35 -4.88
C GLY A 531 -13.16 7.05 -6.24
N LEU A 532 -13.41 6.29 -7.33
CA LEU A 532 -13.57 6.84 -8.67
C LEU A 532 -14.79 7.79 -8.81
N ILE A 533 -15.84 7.56 -8.02
CA ILE A 533 -17.00 8.46 -8.00
C ILE A 533 -16.61 9.79 -7.38
N LEU A 534 -15.90 9.79 -6.25
CA LEU A 534 -15.55 11.03 -5.53
C LEU A 534 -14.33 11.75 -6.11
N GLU A 535 -13.44 11.08 -6.86
CA GLU A 535 -12.36 11.74 -7.62
C GLU A 535 -12.89 12.83 -8.55
N LYS A 536 -14.05 12.63 -9.17
CA LYS A 536 -14.70 13.63 -10.03
C LYS A 536 -15.18 14.86 -9.27
N LEU A 537 -15.32 14.76 -7.95
CA LEU A 537 -15.68 15.84 -7.05
C LEU A 537 -14.44 16.46 -6.39
N GLY A 538 -13.22 16.13 -6.87
CA GLY A 538 -11.97 16.59 -6.28
C GLY A 538 -11.62 15.88 -4.97
N GLY A 539 -12.27 14.76 -4.68
CA GLY A 539 -12.01 13.90 -3.53
C GLY A 539 -11.11 12.71 -3.87
N GLY A 540 -11.12 11.69 -3.01
CA GLY A 540 -10.38 10.45 -3.22
C GLY A 540 -10.61 9.46 -2.09
N GLY A 541 -9.98 8.32 -2.18
CA GLY A 541 -10.08 7.26 -1.17
C GLY A 541 -9.78 5.88 -1.75
N HIS A 542 -10.24 4.87 -1.05
CA HIS A 542 -10.13 3.48 -1.45
C HIS A 542 -11.35 3.04 -2.30
N TYR A 543 -11.33 1.78 -2.71
CA TYR A 543 -12.40 1.20 -3.52
C TYR A 543 -13.76 1.24 -2.81
N ASP A 544 -13.78 0.94 -1.52
CA ASP A 544 -14.96 0.79 -0.66
C ASP A 544 -15.22 1.97 0.29
N SER A 545 -14.27 2.91 0.42
CA SER A 545 -14.35 4.04 1.33
C SER A 545 -13.66 5.25 0.75
N ALA A 546 -14.39 6.38 0.61
CA ALA A 546 -13.85 7.60 0.02
C ALA A 546 -14.47 8.85 0.65
N GLY A 547 -13.82 10.00 0.46
CA GLY A 547 -14.27 11.30 0.91
C GLY A 547 -13.99 12.40 -0.10
N ALA A 548 -14.82 13.44 -0.09
CA ALA A 548 -14.59 14.66 -0.86
C ALA A 548 -14.95 15.89 -0.03
N ARG A 549 -14.29 17.02 -0.33
CA ARG A 549 -14.57 18.33 0.27
C ARG A 549 -14.90 19.32 -0.83
N LEU A 550 -16.09 19.87 -0.80
CA LEU A 550 -16.58 20.85 -1.76
C LEU A 550 -16.64 22.22 -1.09
N THR A 551 -15.98 23.21 -1.66
CA THR A 551 -15.98 24.60 -1.15
C THR A 551 -16.71 25.51 -2.11
N GLY A 552 -17.43 26.50 -1.56
CA GLY A 552 -18.14 27.49 -2.37
C GLY A 552 -19.39 26.97 -3.09
N VAL A 553 -19.94 25.83 -2.66
CA VAL A 553 -21.16 25.23 -3.22
C VAL A 553 -22.24 25.09 -2.14
N THR A 554 -23.49 25.14 -2.56
CA THR A 554 -24.62 24.85 -1.65
C THR A 554 -24.81 23.34 -1.51
N MET A 555 -25.50 22.90 -0.44
CA MET A 555 -25.86 21.49 -0.24
C MET A 555 -26.63 20.92 -1.43
N LYS A 556 -27.51 21.72 -2.03
CA LYS A 556 -28.28 21.35 -3.20
C LYS A 556 -27.40 21.13 -4.43
N ASP A 557 -26.42 22.00 -4.66
CA ASP A 557 -25.50 21.89 -5.79
C ASP A 557 -24.56 20.68 -5.58
N ALA A 558 -24.07 20.47 -4.37
CA ALA A 558 -23.26 19.31 -4.01
C ALA A 558 -24.01 17.99 -4.27
N LEU A 559 -25.30 17.92 -3.94
CA LEU A 559 -26.14 16.76 -4.25
C LEU A 559 -26.31 16.52 -5.75
N VAL A 560 -26.48 17.57 -6.55
CA VAL A 560 -26.56 17.46 -8.02
C VAL A 560 -25.24 16.94 -8.57
N MET A 561 -24.10 17.55 -8.19
CA MET A 561 -22.77 17.12 -8.59
C MET A 561 -22.49 15.65 -8.25
N LEU A 562 -22.87 15.19 -7.04
CA LEU A 562 -22.73 13.80 -6.63
C LEU A 562 -23.56 12.86 -7.52
N ARG A 563 -24.83 13.21 -7.79
CA ARG A 563 -25.69 12.40 -8.66
C ARG A 563 -25.16 12.31 -10.08
N GLU A 564 -24.66 13.40 -10.65
CA GLU A 564 -24.01 13.40 -11.96
C GLU A 564 -22.76 12.51 -11.98
N SER A 565 -21.95 12.57 -10.92
CA SER A 565 -20.77 11.71 -10.79
C SER A 565 -21.14 10.23 -10.75
N ILE A 566 -22.20 9.86 -10.00
CA ILE A 566 -22.73 8.48 -9.95
C ILE A 566 -23.25 8.05 -11.33
N VAL A 567 -24.02 8.92 -12.03
CA VAL A 567 -24.52 8.62 -13.39
C VAL A 567 -23.37 8.32 -14.34
N ASN A 568 -22.38 9.20 -14.37
CA ASN A 568 -21.19 9.06 -15.20
C ASN A 568 -20.35 7.80 -14.87
N TYR A 569 -20.33 7.37 -13.61
CA TYR A 569 -19.70 6.11 -13.23
C TYR A 569 -20.45 4.90 -13.79
N CYS A 570 -21.77 4.88 -13.63
CA CYS A 570 -22.62 3.79 -14.14
C CYS A 570 -22.67 3.67 -15.67
N GLU A 571 -22.42 4.76 -16.41
CA GLU A 571 -22.38 4.74 -17.89
C GLU A 571 -21.05 4.23 -18.44
N LYS A 572 -20.00 4.21 -17.61
CA LYS A 572 -18.65 3.74 -17.99
C LYS A 572 -18.34 2.33 -17.47
N SER A 573 -19.15 1.80 -16.56
CA SER A 573 -19.07 0.45 -16.00
C SER A 573 -20.00 -0.50 -16.71
#